data_09f86a6b4f76ee9ac8b41a8629176049
#
_entry.id   09f86a6b4f76ee9ac8b41a8629176049
#
_cell.length_a   1.000
_cell.length_b   1.000
_cell.length_c   1.000
_cell.angle_alpha   90.00
_cell.angle_beta   90.00
_cell.angle_gamma   90.00
#
_symmetry.space_group_name_H-M   'P 1'
#
loop_
_entity.id
_entity.type
_entity.pdbx_description
1 polymer ?
#
loop_
_entity_poly.entity_id
_entity_poly.type
_entity_poly.pdbx_seq_one_letter_code
_entity_poly.pdbx_strand_id
1 'polypeptide(L)'
;NSFGYFKEDSQNQEILGEIRRVLKPGGRVLLDLIHSDYARQQFKPSSWHEANEDVVVCRERKLQNEGILVREIVLSKERGLIRDVHYFARLFQPQDLEALLTESGFQQVDCGGLLVSHPKADDYGLLNKRMVVTAHKP
;
A
#
# COMPACT_ATOMS: atom_id res chain seq x y z
N ASN A 1 4.01 0.27 -2.79
CA ASN A 1 2.66 0.78 -3.07
C ASN A 1 2.73 2.22 -3.55
N SER A 2 1.93 2.51 -4.57
CA SER A 2 1.74 3.88 -5.04
C SER A 2 0.29 4.34 -4.91
N PHE A 3 -0.61 3.49 -4.39
CA PHE A 3 -2.02 3.74 -4.14
C PHE A 3 -2.38 3.44 -2.69
N GLY A 4 -3.27 4.25 -2.10
CA GLY A 4 -3.71 4.10 -0.72
C GLY A 4 -2.90 4.89 0.31
N TYR A 5 -2.19 5.94 -0.10
CA TYR A 5 -1.52 6.86 0.82
C TYR A 5 -2.43 8.01 1.28
N PHE A 6 -3.59 8.18 0.69
CA PHE A 6 -4.57 9.14 1.13
C PHE A 6 -5.57 8.49 2.09
N LYS A 7 -5.87 9.21 3.16
CA LYS A 7 -6.82 8.74 4.16
C LYS A 7 -8.25 8.81 3.64
N GLU A 8 -8.57 9.88 2.92
CA GLU A 8 -9.91 10.13 2.41
C GLU A 8 -10.17 9.39 1.09
N ASP A 9 -11.34 8.77 0.98
CA ASP A 9 -11.72 8.02 -0.23
C ASP A 9 -11.85 8.92 -1.45
N SER A 10 -12.29 10.16 -1.30
CA SER A 10 -12.37 11.14 -2.39
C SER A 10 -11.03 11.35 -3.09
N GLN A 11 -9.95 11.44 -2.34
CA GLN A 11 -8.60 11.60 -2.91
C GLN A 11 -8.13 10.32 -3.63
N ASN A 12 -8.49 9.15 -3.13
CA ASN A 12 -8.20 7.89 -3.81
C ASN A 12 -9.03 7.76 -5.10
N GLN A 13 -10.30 8.24 -5.10
CA GLN A 13 -11.14 8.31 -6.30
C GLN A 13 -10.58 9.25 -7.36
N GLU A 14 -10.02 10.40 -6.97
CA GLU A 14 -9.34 11.32 -7.91
C GLU A 14 -8.18 10.62 -8.64
N ILE A 15 -7.36 9.84 -7.92
CA ILE A 15 -6.28 9.05 -8.54
C ILE A 15 -6.86 8.04 -9.53
N LEU A 16 -7.91 7.31 -9.16
CA LEU A 16 -8.55 6.35 -10.06
C LEU A 16 -9.14 7.04 -11.29
N GLY A 17 -9.72 8.24 -11.12
CA GLY A 17 -10.18 9.08 -12.21
C GLY A 17 -9.06 9.42 -13.19
N GLU A 18 -7.88 9.81 -12.70
CA GLU A 18 -6.71 10.11 -13.52
C GLU A 18 -6.13 8.85 -14.19
N ILE A 19 -6.07 7.72 -13.50
CA ILE A 19 -5.69 6.43 -14.10
C ILE A 19 -6.65 6.11 -15.25
N ARG A 20 -7.97 6.23 -15.01
CA ARG A 20 -8.98 5.98 -16.04
C ARG A 20 -8.85 6.95 -17.21
N ARG A 21 -8.55 8.21 -16.95
CA ARG A 21 -8.37 9.23 -18.00
C ARG A 21 -7.27 8.86 -18.99
N VAL A 22 -6.12 8.40 -18.48
CA VAL A 22 -4.95 8.08 -19.31
C VAL A 22 -5.02 6.71 -19.98
N LEU A 23 -5.81 5.79 -19.46
CA LEU A 23 -6.03 4.49 -20.08
C LEU A 23 -6.81 4.63 -21.40
N LYS A 24 -6.45 3.86 -22.41
CA LYS A 24 -7.23 3.69 -23.62
C LYS A 24 -8.54 2.94 -23.33
N PRO A 25 -9.61 3.12 -24.15
CA PRO A 25 -10.77 2.23 -24.09
C PRO A 25 -10.35 0.75 -24.16
N GLY A 26 -10.95 -0.10 -23.35
CA GLY A 26 -10.53 -1.49 -23.19
C GLY A 26 -9.25 -1.70 -22.39
N GLY A 27 -8.60 -0.61 -21.95
CA GLY A 27 -7.38 -0.68 -21.15
C GLY A 27 -7.63 -1.28 -19.76
N ARG A 28 -6.58 -1.85 -19.18
CA ARG A 28 -6.62 -2.50 -17.88
C ARG A 28 -5.75 -1.77 -16.87
N VAL A 29 -6.24 -1.62 -15.65
CA VAL A 29 -5.44 -1.26 -14.48
C VAL A 29 -5.14 -2.51 -13.66
N LEU A 30 -3.95 -2.55 -13.07
CA LEU A 30 -3.54 -3.53 -12.08
C LEU A 30 -3.03 -2.78 -10.86
N LEU A 31 -3.60 -3.09 -9.69
CA LEU A 31 -3.14 -2.59 -8.40
C LEU A 31 -2.56 -3.74 -7.60
N ASP A 32 -1.36 -3.55 -7.07
CA ASP A 32 -0.69 -4.46 -6.15
C ASP A 32 -0.66 -3.80 -4.77
N LEU A 33 -1.47 -4.29 -3.84
CA LEU A 33 -1.74 -3.66 -2.57
C LEU A 33 -1.41 -4.58 -1.39
N ILE A 34 -1.30 -3.99 -0.21
CA ILE A 34 -1.18 -4.73 1.05
C ILE A 34 -2.49 -5.49 1.30
N HIS A 35 -2.38 -6.78 1.59
CA HIS A 35 -3.55 -7.56 2.01
C HIS A 35 -3.97 -7.16 3.42
N SER A 36 -5.14 -6.54 3.55
CA SER A 36 -5.63 -5.91 4.78
C SER A 36 -5.62 -6.86 5.98
N ASP A 37 -6.26 -8.02 5.86
CA ASP A 37 -6.39 -8.96 6.99
C ASP A 37 -5.04 -9.52 7.41
N TYR A 38 -4.17 -9.82 6.45
CA TYR A 38 -2.82 -10.29 6.75
C TYR A 38 -2.00 -9.22 7.47
N ALA A 39 -2.08 -7.97 7.01
CA ALA A 39 -1.38 -6.86 7.65
C ALA A 39 -1.85 -6.63 9.09
N ARG A 40 -3.15 -6.80 9.36
CA ARG A 40 -3.72 -6.71 10.71
C ARG A 40 -3.30 -7.87 11.61
N GLN A 41 -3.33 -9.09 11.09
CA GLN A 41 -2.92 -10.30 11.82
C GLN A 41 -1.42 -10.29 12.16
N GLN A 42 -0.59 -9.80 11.25
CA GLN A 42 0.87 -9.76 11.38
C GLN A 42 1.39 -8.37 11.81
N PHE A 43 0.51 -7.54 12.38
CA PHE A 43 0.86 -6.18 12.76
C PHE A 43 2.02 -6.15 13.77
N LYS A 44 3.02 -5.33 13.44
CA LYS A 44 4.15 -5.02 14.32
C LYS A 44 4.24 -3.51 14.53
N PRO A 45 4.17 -3.04 15.80
CA PRO A 45 4.17 -1.60 16.09
C PRO A 45 5.50 -0.93 15.74
N SER A 46 6.59 -1.68 15.72
CA SER A 46 7.90 -1.15 15.37
C SER A 46 8.74 -2.14 14.60
N SER A 47 9.64 -1.64 13.81
CA SER A 47 10.69 -2.42 13.15
C SER A 47 11.88 -1.53 12.82
N TRP A 48 13.04 -2.14 12.70
CA TRP A 48 14.22 -1.47 12.18
C TRP A 48 15.03 -2.47 11.34
N HIS A 49 15.82 -1.95 10.41
CA HIS A 49 16.75 -2.74 9.60
C HIS A 49 17.88 -1.87 9.07
N GLU A 50 18.98 -2.49 8.78
CA GLU A 50 20.07 -1.87 8.05
C GLU A 50 19.78 -1.97 6.54
N ALA A 51 19.63 -0.82 5.88
CA ALA A 51 19.47 -0.78 4.43
C ALA A 51 20.79 -1.00 3.69
N ASN A 52 21.90 -0.61 4.34
CA ASN A 52 23.28 -0.87 3.96
C ASN A 52 24.19 -0.66 5.19
N GLU A 53 25.52 -0.66 4.99
CA GLU A 53 26.49 -0.51 6.08
C GLU A 53 26.36 0.80 6.87
N ASP A 54 25.92 1.87 6.22
CA ASP A 54 25.74 3.20 6.83
C ASP A 54 24.29 3.50 7.26
N VAL A 55 23.31 3.03 6.50
CA VAL A 55 21.91 3.50 6.64
C VAL A 55 21.04 2.52 7.40
N VAL A 56 20.38 3.04 8.44
CA VAL A 56 19.39 2.32 9.25
C VAL A 56 18.03 2.96 9.05
N VAL A 57 17.01 2.14 8.85
CA VAL A 57 15.60 2.57 8.74
C VAL A 57 14.82 2.04 9.94
N CYS A 58 14.22 2.95 10.68
CA CYS A 58 13.33 2.65 11.81
C CYS A 58 11.89 3.03 11.45
N ARG A 59 10.94 2.20 11.82
CA ARG A 59 9.50 2.47 11.63
C ARG A 59 8.73 2.24 12.91
N GLU A 60 7.94 3.23 13.27
CA GLU A 60 6.89 3.13 14.28
C GLU A 60 5.53 3.14 13.57
N ARG A 61 4.62 2.29 14.02
CA ARG A 61 3.32 2.11 13.38
C ARG A 61 2.21 2.14 14.39
N LYS A 62 1.08 2.76 14.00
CA LYS A 62 -0.17 2.72 14.75
C LYS A 62 -1.27 2.19 13.85
N LEU A 63 -1.87 1.07 14.24
CA LEU A 63 -3.01 0.51 13.55
C LEU A 63 -4.24 1.38 13.82
N GLN A 64 -4.96 1.71 12.76
CA GLN A 64 -6.24 2.43 12.78
C GLN A 64 -7.29 1.61 12.03
N ASN A 65 -8.57 1.99 12.14
CA ASN A 65 -9.65 1.27 11.46
C ASN A 65 -9.44 1.20 9.94
N GLU A 66 -8.99 2.29 9.33
CA GLU A 66 -8.86 2.42 7.87
C GLU A 66 -7.46 2.10 7.35
N GLY A 67 -6.47 1.90 8.23
CA GLY A 67 -5.10 1.69 7.79
C GLY A 67 -4.06 1.77 8.88
N ILE A 68 -2.84 2.06 8.48
CA ILE A 68 -1.68 2.15 9.36
C ILE A 68 -1.05 3.53 9.23
N LEU A 69 -0.96 4.25 10.35
CA LEU A 69 -0.13 5.44 10.43
C LEU A 69 1.31 5.01 10.70
N VAL A 70 2.23 5.47 9.88
CA VAL A 70 3.64 5.11 9.95
C VAL A 70 4.48 6.37 10.16
N ARG A 71 5.39 6.34 11.13
CA ARG A 71 6.54 7.23 11.20
C ARG A 71 7.76 6.47 10.73
N GLU A 72 8.47 7.01 9.74
CA GLU A 72 9.69 6.44 9.21
C GLU A 72 10.86 7.37 9.48
N ILE A 73 11.85 6.86 10.18
CA ILE A 73 13.10 7.56 10.49
C ILE A 73 14.22 6.86 9.75
N VAL A 74 14.99 7.61 8.98
CA VAL A 74 16.17 7.13 8.27
C VAL A 74 17.39 7.80 8.87
N LEU A 75 18.33 6.99 9.31
CA LEU A 75 19.55 7.43 9.99
C LEU A 75 20.78 6.95 9.20
N SER A 76 21.74 7.83 9.02
CA SER A 76 23.11 7.46 8.66
C SER A 76 23.95 7.32 9.94
N LYS A 77 24.73 6.26 10.04
CA LYS A 77 25.65 6.05 11.17
C LYS A 77 26.74 7.14 11.24
N GLU A 78 27.09 7.72 10.09
CA GLU A 78 28.11 8.76 9.98
C GLU A 78 27.54 10.18 10.07
N ARG A 79 26.37 10.43 9.44
CA ARG A 79 25.81 11.78 9.26
C ARG A 79 24.62 12.09 10.16
N GLY A 80 24.11 11.09 10.90
CA GLY A 80 22.94 11.25 11.77
C GLY A 80 21.61 11.17 11.01
N LEU A 81 20.66 11.96 11.42
CA LEU A 81 19.30 11.96 10.86
C LEU A 81 19.28 12.40 9.39
N ILE A 82 18.80 11.51 8.50
CA ILE A 82 18.57 11.80 7.07
C ILE A 82 17.13 12.23 6.84
N ARG A 83 16.16 11.49 7.42
CA ARG A 83 14.73 11.72 7.19
C ARG A 83 13.90 11.29 8.39
N ASP A 84 12.88 12.07 8.71
CA ASP A 84 11.82 11.74 9.67
C ASP A 84 10.49 12.17 9.05
N VAL A 85 9.67 11.20 8.63
CA VAL A 85 8.42 11.46 7.92
C VAL A 85 7.29 10.60 8.46
N HIS A 86 6.09 11.12 8.31
CA HIS A 86 4.86 10.40 8.60
C HIS A 86 4.10 10.17 7.29
N TYR A 87 3.51 8.99 7.17
CA TYR A 87 2.59 8.67 6.09
C TYR A 87 1.50 7.71 6.56
N PHE A 88 0.42 7.69 5.83
CA PHE A 88 -0.69 6.78 6.04
C PHE A 88 -0.69 5.71 4.96
N ALA A 89 -0.89 4.45 5.35
CA ALA A 89 -1.07 3.32 4.45
C ALA A 89 -2.46 2.76 4.66
N ARG A 90 -3.37 3.03 3.72
CA ARG A 90 -4.74 2.53 3.77
C ARG A 90 -4.76 1.01 3.56
N LEU A 91 -5.58 0.33 4.35
CA LEU A 91 -5.81 -1.10 4.25
C LEU A 91 -7.22 -1.31 3.68
N PHE A 92 -7.30 -1.43 2.38
CA PHE A 92 -8.56 -1.69 1.70
C PHE A 92 -9.04 -3.13 1.94
N GLN A 93 -10.32 -3.29 2.25
CA GLN A 93 -10.99 -4.56 2.09
C GLN A 93 -11.34 -4.77 0.61
N PRO A 94 -11.38 -6.02 0.11
CA PRO A 94 -11.71 -6.30 -1.30
C PRO A 94 -13.02 -5.63 -1.75
N GLN A 95 -14.06 -5.68 -0.90
CA GLN A 95 -15.38 -5.12 -1.21
C GLN A 95 -15.36 -3.59 -1.33
N ASP A 96 -14.63 -2.92 -0.44
CA ASP A 96 -14.53 -1.45 -0.46
C ASP A 96 -13.76 -0.98 -1.70
N LEU A 97 -12.72 -1.72 -2.08
CA LEU A 97 -11.94 -1.40 -3.27
C LEU A 97 -12.70 -1.70 -4.56
N GLU A 98 -13.50 -2.77 -4.60
CA GLU A 98 -14.40 -3.06 -5.72
C GLU A 98 -15.42 -1.95 -5.91
N ALA A 99 -16.05 -1.48 -4.82
CA ALA A 99 -16.97 -0.35 -4.85
C ALA A 99 -16.30 0.92 -5.38
N LEU A 100 -15.11 1.26 -4.83
CA LEU A 100 -14.33 2.44 -5.20
C LEU A 100 -13.97 2.45 -6.71
N LEU A 101 -13.52 1.30 -7.25
CA LEU A 101 -13.19 1.15 -8.66
C LEU A 101 -14.44 1.26 -9.55
N THR A 102 -15.54 0.63 -9.13
CA THR A 102 -16.82 0.67 -9.87
C THR A 102 -17.37 2.09 -9.92
N GLU A 103 -17.38 2.80 -8.80
CA GLU A 103 -17.79 4.22 -8.71
C GLU A 103 -16.88 5.12 -9.54
N SER A 104 -15.60 4.78 -9.68
CA SER A 104 -14.66 5.47 -10.56
C SER A 104 -14.83 5.12 -12.05
N GLY A 105 -15.83 4.29 -12.40
CA GLY A 105 -16.22 3.96 -13.78
C GLY A 105 -15.40 2.82 -14.40
N PHE A 106 -14.75 2.00 -13.60
CA PHE A 106 -14.14 0.74 -14.05
C PHE A 106 -15.17 -0.38 -14.05
N GLN A 107 -14.93 -1.41 -14.85
CA GLN A 107 -15.76 -2.60 -14.98
C GLN A 107 -14.90 -3.87 -14.81
N GLN A 108 -15.56 -5.02 -14.65
CA GLN A 108 -14.90 -6.31 -14.50
C GLN A 108 -13.79 -6.26 -13.42
N VAL A 109 -14.17 -5.72 -12.26
CA VAL A 109 -13.25 -5.63 -11.13
C VAL A 109 -13.03 -7.02 -10.54
N ASP A 110 -11.78 -7.42 -10.41
CA ASP A 110 -11.37 -8.67 -9.77
C ASP A 110 -10.38 -8.36 -8.66
N CYS A 111 -10.78 -8.61 -7.43
CA CYS A 111 -9.97 -8.46 -6.21
C CYS A 111 -9.44 -9.80 -5.69
N GLY A 112 -9.60 -10.89 -6.43
CA GLY A 112 -9.27 -12.25 -6.00
C GLY A 112 -7.80 -12.64 -6.17
N GLY A 113 -6.99 -11.81 -6.82
CA GLY A 113 -5.57 -12.08 -7.02
C GLY A 113 -4.79 -12.02 -5.71
N LEU A 114 -4.11 -13.12 -5.37
CA LEU A 114 -3.23 -13.20 -4.21
C LEU A 114 -1.80 -13.48 -4.68
N LEU A 115 -0.91 -12.54 -4.42
CA LEU A 115 0.53 -12.78 -4.54
C LEU A 115 1.10 -13.14 -3.17
N VAL A 116 1.71 -14.30 -3.11
CA VAL A 116 2.52 -14.73 -1.97
C VAL A 116 3.97 -14.59 -2.39
N SER A 117 4.66 -13.57 -1.91
CA SER A 117 6.10 -13.46 -2.11
C SER A 117 6.81 -14.41 -1.15
N HIS A 118 7.94 -14.97 -1.58
CA HIS A 118 8.79 -15.70 -0.66
C HIS A 118 9.29 -14.75 0.43
N PRO A 119 9.27 -15.18 1.72
CA PRO A 119 9.80 -14.37 2.80
C PRO A 119 11.27 -14.02 2.50
N LYS A 120 11.55 -12.75 2.31
CA LYS A 120 12.92 -12.25 2.30
C LYS A 120 13.30 -11.92 3.73
N ALA A 121 14.59 -12.04 4.06
CA ALA A 121 15.11 -11.70 5.39
C ALA A 121 14.73 -10.27 5.82
N ASP A 122 14.52 -9.38 4.85
CA ASP A 122 14.18 -7.97 5.02
C ASP A 122 12.68 -7.68 4.82
N ASP A 123 11.85 -8.70 4.75
CA ASP A 123 10.41 -8.53 4.63
C ASP A 123 9.81 -8.25 6.01
N TYR A 124 9.52 -7.01 6.25
CA TYR A 124 8.98 -6.49 7.51
C TYR A 124 7.52 -6.91 7.76
N GLY A 125 7.12 -8.06 7.24
CA GLY A 125 5.86 -8.75 7.54
C GLY A 125 4.65 -8.25 6.77
N LEU A 126 4.69 -7.07 6.16
CA LEU A 126 3.55 -6.50 5.44
C LEU A 126 3.53 -6.86 3.94
N LEU A 127 4.64 -7.38 3.42
CA LEU A 127 4.82 -7.62 1.99
C LEU A 127 4.63 -9.09 1.57
N ASN A 128 4.52 -10.01 2.53
CA ASN A 128 4.46 -11.44 2.25
C ASN A 128 3.17 -11.88 1.57
N LYS A 129 2.05 -11.20 1.85
CA LYS A 129 0.79 -11.41 1.15
C LYS A 129 0.33 -10.11 0.55
N ARG A 130 0.14 -10.13 -0.76
CA ARG A 130 -0.30 -8.99 -1.54
C ARG A 130 -1.65 -9.30 -2.16
N MET A 131 -2.53 -8.32 -2.16
CA MET A 131 -3.78 -8.36 -2.91
C MET A 131 -3.54 -7.74 -4.29
N VAL A 132 -3.78 -8.51 -5.33
CA VAL A 132 -3.73 -8.02 -6.71
C VAL A 132 -5.14 -7.79 -7.19
N VAL A 133 -5.37 -6.59 -7.66
CA VAL A 133 -6.67 -6.15 -8.15
C VAL A 133 -6.54 -5.75 -9.60
N THR A 134 -7.44 -6.23 -10.44
CA THR A 134 -7.52 -5.82 -11.84
C THR A 134 -8.89 -5.22 -12.14
N ALA A 135 -8.92 -4.24 -13.02
CA ALA A 135 -10.16 -3.66 -13.50
C ALA A 135 -9.98 -3.11 -14.93
N HIS A 136 -11.06 -2.99 -15.67
CA HIS A 136 -11.06 -2.56 -17.06
C HIS A 136 -11.74 -1.19 -17.22
N LYS A 137 -11.16 -0.36 -18.09
CA LYS A 137 -11.85 0.82 -18.61
C LYS A 137 -12.74 0.36 -19.77
N PRO A 138 -14.06 0.61 -19.73
CA PRO A 138 -14.95 0.35 -20.86
C PRO A 138 -14.59 1.17 -22.09
#